data_ebac924b1c6a03443457dd814ebd6401
#
_entry.id   ebac924b1c6a03443457dd814ebd6401
#
_cell.length_a   1.000
_cell.length_b   1.000
_cell.length_c   1.000
_cell.angle_alpha   90.00
_cell.angle_beta   90.00
_cell.angle_gamma   90.00
#
_symmetry.space_group_name_H-M   'P 1'
#
loop_
_entity.id
_entity.type
_entity.pdbx_description
1 polymer ?
#
loop_
_entity_poly.entity_id
_entity_poly.type
_entity_poly.pdbx_seq_one_letter_code
_entity_poly.pdbx_strand_id
1 'polypeptide(L)'
;FTPVHIDCYLDFINYWIRPIVMMQKRFGIKQGSKLSIEFLRYIKRCYKEAYKMYTYSMTTTYRPKCPESRAVTNVQRADPHYLCVPSLHIVVVCLCYSFYRMLFKRESFTQQEREQWNSELYAQAVAIGETVLYVKQHSVNCIPAALYMLTKITPELFTPQMAVNFINDLFKNSTDITDADKKEINSYIQFMFERLLLEGALEDDWRVPVIRWLDSYKPYEPQ
;
A
#
# COMPACT_ATOMS: atom_id res chain seq x y z
N PHE A 1 -1.91 -16.71 9.05
CA PHE A 1 -3.03 -15.87 9.45
C PHE A 1 -2.90 -15.53 10.93
N THR A 2 -2.74 -14.25 11.23
CA THR A 2 -2.43 -13.76 12.58
C THR A 2 -3.42 -12.62 12.93
N PRO A 3 -4.62 -12.97 13.45
CA PRO A 3 -5.70 -12.00 13.64
C PRO A 3 -5.43 -10.90 14.68
N VAL A 4 -4.42 -11.06 15.54
CA VAL A 4 -4.02 -10.03 16.52
C VAL A 4 -3.60 -8.71 15.87
N HIS A 5 -3.16 -8.73 14.62
CA HIS A 5 -2.78 -7.52 13.87
C HIS A 5 -3.96 -6.72 13.33
N ILE A 6 -5.21 -7.11 13.63
CA ILE A 6 -6.40 -6.45 13.10
C ILE A 6 -6.50 -4.96 13.50
N ASP A 7 -6.03 -4.60 14.68
CA ASP A 7 -6.09 -3.21 15.16
C ASP A 7 -5.17 -2.30 14.33
N CYS A 8 -3.99 -2.79 13.94
CA CYS A 8 -3.10 -2.08 13.02
C CYS A 8 -3.75 -1.92 11.64
N TYR A 9 -4.45 -2.95 11.15
CA TYR A 9 -5.23 -2.85 9.92
C TYR A 9 -6.32 -1.78 10.01
N LEU A 10 -7.06 -1.73 11.11
CA LEU A 10 -8.13 -0.75 11.33
C LEU A 10 -7.60 0.69 11.47
N ASP A 11 -6.34 0.87 11.90
CA ASP A 11 -5.70 2.19 11.97
C ASP A 11 -5.36 2.79 10.58
N PHE A 12 -5.53 2.04 9.51
CA PHE A 12 -5.32 2.50 8.13
C PHE A 12 -6.02 3.84 7.83
N ILE A 13 -7.27 4.01 8.26
CA ILE A 13 -8.02 5.25 8.04
C ILE A 13 -7.38 6.42 8.80
N ASN A 14 -7.03 6.21 10.07
CA ASN A 14 -6.39 7.23 10.89
C ASN A 14 -5.01 7.62 10.34
N TYR A 15 -4.30 6.67 9.75
CA TYR A 15 -2.98 6.87 9.18
C TYR A 15 -2.93 8.03 8.18
N TRP A 16 -3.84 8.08 7.22
CA TRP A 16 -3.82 9.13 6.20
C TRP A 16 -4.64 10.37 6.59
N ILE A 17 -5.53 10.28 7.60
CA ILE A 17 -6.29 11.42 8.14
C ILE A 17 -5.42 12.28 9.06
N ARG A 18 -4.57 11.67 9.90
CA ARG A 18 -3.72 12.41 10.84
C ARG A 18 -2.87 13.51 10.21
N PRO A 19 -2.16 13.28 9.09
CA PRO A 19 -1.42 14.36 8.42
C PRO A 19 -2.33 15.48 7.89
N ILE A 20 -3.55 15.19 7.44
CA ILE A 20 -4.53 16.19 7.01
C ILE A 20 -4.87 17.12 8.18
N VAL A 21 -5.19 16.54 9.32
CA VAL A 21 -5.51 17.32 10.54
C VAL A 21 -4.30 18.14 11.00
N MET A 22 -3.11 17.57 10.95
CA MET A 22 -1.86 18.26 11.30
C MET A 22 -1.62 19.47 10.39
N MET A 23 -1.85 19.34 9.07
CA MET A 23 -1.72 20.46 8.14
C MET A 23 -2.69 21.60 8.47
N GLN A 24 -3.95 21.27 8.81
CA GLN A 24 -4.93 22.29 9.20
C GLN A 24 -4.57 22.98 10.52
N LYS A 25 -4.06 22.22 11.50
CA LYS A 25 -3.60 22.79 12.78
C LYS A 25 -2.40 23.72 12.59
N ARG A 26 -1.44 23.37 11.72
CA ARG A 26 -0.21 24.11 11.51
C ARG A 26 -0.40 25.38 10.67
N PHE A 27 -1.10 25.26 9.54
CA PHE A 27 -1.22 26.31 8.53
C PHE A 27 -2.56 27.04 8.53
N GLY A 28 -3.44 26.69 9.47
CA GLY A 28 -4.82 27.16 9.50
C GLY A 28 -5.70 26.49 8.44
N ILE A 29 -7.03 26.64 8.61
CA ILE A 29 -8.02 25.94 7.77
C ILE A 29 -7.82 26.25 6.28
N LYS A 30 -7.62 27.51 5.90
CA LYS A 30 -7.52 27.92 4.50
C LYS A 30 -6.32 27.28 3.77
N GLN A 31 -5.13 27.41 4.33
CA GLN A 31 -3.92 26.87 3.70
C GLN A 31 -3.83 25.35 3.89
N GLY A 32 -4.11 24.83 5.10
CA GLY A 32 -4.11 23.40 5.38
C GLY A 32 -5.08 22.64 4.50
N SER A 33 -6.28 23.20 4.20
CA SER A 33 -7.23 22.59 3.27
C SER A 33 -6.70 22.55 1.83
N LYS A 34 -5.98 23.57 1.37
CA LYS A 34 -5.35 23.54 0.03
C LYS A 34 -4.35 22.40 -0.09
N LEU A 35 -3.48 22.22 0.92
CA LEU A 35 -2.49 21.15 0.96
C LEU A 35 -3.15 19.76 1.04
N SER A 36 -4.23 19.66 1.83
CA SER A 36 -5.02 18.42 1.92
C SER A 36 -5.73 18.07 0.62
N ILE A 37 -6.27 19.07 -0.09
CA ILE A 37 -6.89 18.86 -1.41
C ILE A 37 -5.86 18.40 -2.44
N GLU A 38 -4.61 18.90 -2.37
CA GLU A 38 -3.53 18.42 -3.23
C GLU A 38 -3.28 16.92 -3.01
N PHE A 39 -3.16 16.47 -1.76
CA PHE A 39 -3.06 15.06 -1.42
C PHE A 39 -4.26 14.24 -1.94
N LEU A 40 -5.47 14.71 -1.69
CA LEU A 40 -6.69 14.01 -2.12
C LEU A 40 -6.82 13.92 -3.65
N ARG A 41 -6.23 14.82 -4.41
CA ARG A 41 -6.15 14.71 -5.88
C ARG A 41 -5.28 13.52 -6.31
N TYR A 42 -4.16 13.26 -5.62
CA TYR A 42 -3.35 12.07 -5.86
C TYR A 42 -4.09 10.79 -5.48
N ILE A 43 -4.74 10.78 -4.33
CA ILE A 43 -5.64 9.66 -3.93
C ILE A 43 -6.65 9.39 -5.04
N LYS A 44 -7.40 10.41 -5.45
CA LYS A 44 -8.40 10.28 -6.53
C LYS A 44 -7.80 9.72 -7.82
N ARG A 45 -6.60 10.19 -8.22
CA ARG A 45 -5.89 9.70 -9.41
C ARG A 45 -5.60 8.21 -9.28
N CYS A 46 -5.04 7.77 -8.16
CA CYS A 46 -4.73 6.36 -7.92
C CYS A 46 -6.00 5.48 -7.88
N TYR A 47 -7.05 5.93 -7.20
CA TYR A 47 -8.32 5.19 -7.16
C TYR A 47 -8.94 5.05 -8.56
N LYS A 48 -8.90 6.11 -9.37
CA LYS A 48 -9.39 6.06 -10.76
C LYS A 48 -8.60 5.05 -11.60
N GLU A 49 -7.29 4.96 -11.42
CA GLU A 49 -6.45 4.02 -12.15
C GLU A 49 -6.65 2.57 -11.65
N ALA A 50 -6.73 2.36 -10.34
CA ALA A 50 -7.04 1.05 -9.77
C ALA A 50 -8.43 0.56 -10.22
N TYR A 51 -9.43 1.45 -10.28
CA TYR A 51 -10.76 1.12 -10.78
C TYR A 51 -10.74 0.54 -12.19
N LYS A 52 -9.87 1.03 -13.08
CA LYS A 52 -9.71 0.48 -14.44
C LYS A 52 -9.23 -0.97 -14.43
N MET A 53 -8.40 -1.36 -13.43
CA MET A 53 -8.00 -2.76 -13.25
C MET A 53 -9.14 -3.61 -12.72
N TYR A 54 -9.85 -3.12 -11.71
CA TYR A 54 -10.96 -3.85 -11.10
C TYR A 54 -12.12 -4.10 -12.07
N THR A 55 -12.35 -3.17 -13.01
CA THR A 55 -13.36 -3.36 -14.08
C THR A 55 -12.89 -4.31 -15.17
N TYR A 56 -11.58 -4.49 -15.34
CA TYR A 56 -11.03 -5.50 -16.23
C TYR A 56 -11.14 -6.90 -15.61
N SER A 57 -10.63 -7.06 -14.38
CA SER A 57 -10.63 -8.34 -13.66
C SER A 57 -10.80 -8.14 -12.17
N MET A 58 -11.85 -8.71 -11.61
CA MET A 58 -11.98 -8.82 -10.16
C MET A 58 -11.07 -9.94 -9.65
N THR A 59 -10.21 -9.60 -8.70
CA THR A 59 -9.26 -10.53 -8.09
C THR A 59 -9.58 -10.73 -6.62
N THR A 60 -9.34 -11.93 -6.11
CA THR A 60 -9.66 -12.28 -4.72
C THR A 60 -8.48 -12.97 -4.04
N THR A 61 -8.54 -13.09 -2.73
CA THR A 61 -7.65 -13.89 -1.90
C THR A 61 -8.44 -14.76 -0.93
N TYR A 62 -7.86 -15.88 -0.53
CA TYR A 62 -8.46 -16.71 0.50
C TYR A 62 -8.46 -15.99 1.85
N ARG A 63 -9.61 -15.91 2.50
CA ARG A 63 -9.80 -15.32 3.83
C ARG A 63 -10.26 -16.37 4.81
N PRO A 64 -9.41 -16.78 5.78
CA PRO A 64 -9.82 -17.75 6.82
C PRO A 64 -10.96 -17.16 7.66
N LYS A 65 -11.91 -18.00 8.03
CA LYS A 65 -12.93 -17.64 9.01
C LYS A 65 -12.29 -17.49 10.39
N CYS A 66 -12.68 -16.49 11.14
CA CYS A 66 -12.18 -16.21 12.49
C CYS A 66 -13.36 -15.80 13.39
N PRO A 67 -14.25 -16.75 13.76
CA PRO A 67 -15.46 -16.44 14.52
C PRO A 67 -15.16 -15.92 15.93
N GLU A 68 -13.99 -16.25 16.48
CA GLU A 68 -13.50 -15.77 17.77
C GLU A 68 -13.12 -14.29 17.77
N SER A 69 -12.84 -13.69 16.59
CA SER A 69 -12.55 -12.27 16.46
C SER A 69 -13.71 -11.50 15.79
N ARG A 70 -14.45 -10.76 16.60
CA ARG A 70 -15.52 -9.88 16.10
C ARG A 70 -14.96 -8.81 15.15
N ALA A 71 -13.76 -8.29 15.41
CA ALA A 71 -13.11 -7.28 14.57
C ALA A 71 -12.82 -7.84 13.19
N VAL A 72 -12.17 -9.02 13.09
CA VAL A 72 -11.90 -9.70 11.80
C VAL A 72 -13.20 -9.98 11.06
N THR A 73 -14.21 -10.53 11.74
CA THR A 73 -15.51 -10.84 11.12
C THR A 73 -16.19 -9.57 10.57
N ASN A 74 -16.13 -8.45 11.29
CA ASN A 74 -16.70 -7.18 10.84
C ASN A 74 -15.93 -6.63 9.60
N VAL A 75 -14.60 -6.69 9.62
CA VAL A 75 -13.79 -6.29 8.45
C VAL A 75 -14.12 -7.15 7.24
N GLN A 76 -14.15 -8.48 7.39
CA GLN A 76 -14.48 -9.39 6.29
C GLN A 76 -15.88 -9.17 5.71
N ARG A 77 -16.83 -8.67 6.53
CA ARG A 77 -18.17 -8.31 6.08
C ARG A 77 -18.21 -6.95 5.38
N ALA A 78 -17.48 -5.96 5.90
CA ALA A 78 -17.53 -4.57 5.42
C ALA A 78 -16.63 -4.33 4.22
N ASP A 79 -15.52 -5.08 4.09
CA ASP A 79 -14.52 -4.95 3.04
C ASP A 79 -14.54 -6.19 2.12
N PRO A 80 -15.32 -6.15 1.03
CA PRO A 80 -15.40 -7.25 0.07
C PRO A 80 -14.04 -7.54 -0.56
N HIS A 81 -13.70 -8.83 -0.69
CA HIS A 81 -12.38 -9.29 -1.15
C HIS A 81 -12.24 -9.43 -2.68
N TYR A 82 -12.94 -8.62 -3.45
CA TYR A 82 -12.94 -8.70 -4.92
C TYR A 82 -12.02 -7.68 -5.60
N LEU A 83 -11.35 -6.82 -4.84
CA LEU A 83 -10.52 -5.74 -5.34
C LEU A 83 -9.08 -5.87 -4.81
N CYS A 84 -8.48 -7.06 -5.04
CA CYS A 84 -7.19 -7.36 -4.42
C CYS A 84 -6.00 -6.81 -5.22
N VAL A 85 -6.04 -6.82 -6.56
CA VAL A 85 -4.91 -6.38 -7.40
C VAL A 85 -5.32 -5.18 -8.24
N PRO A 86 -4.65 -4.03 -8.03
CA PRO A 86 -3.64 -3.69 -7.02
C PRO A 86 -4.24 -3.45 -5.63
N SER A 87 -3.46 -3.67 -4.56
CA SER A 87 -3.90 -3.34 -3.19
C SER A 87 -3.99 -1.83 -2.97
N LEU A 88 -5.20 -1.31 -2.76
CA LEU A 88 -5.38 0.12 -2.41
C LEU A 88 -4.82 0.48 -1.03
N HIS A 89 -4.75 -0.46 -0.10
CA HIS A 89 -4.08 -0.22 1.18
C HIS A 89 -2.60 0.13 0.97
N ILE A 90 -1.88 -0.68 0.19
CA ILE A 90 -0.47 -0.41 -0.14
C ILE A 90 -0.32 0.90 -0.93
N VAL A 91 -1.19 1.13 -1.91
CA VAL A 91 -1.18 2.38 -2.70
C VAL A 91 -1.30 3.59 -1.79
N VAL A 92 -2.30 3.60 -0.89
CA VAL A 92 -2.58 4.76 -0.04
C VAL A 92 -1.47 4.99 0.99
N VAL A 93 -0.94 3.93 1.63
CA VAL A 93 0.11 4.13 2.65
C VAL A 93 1.42 4.62 2.03
N CYS A 94 1.83 4.06 0.88
CA CYS A 94 3.02 4.50 0.18
C CYS A 94 2.86 5.92 -0.39
N LEU A 95 1.70 6.23 -0.96
CA LEU A 95 1.39 7.56 -1.47
C LEU A 95 1.36 8.60 -0.36
N CYS A 96 0.73 8.31 0.78
CA CYS A 96 0.65 9.21 1.93
C CYS A 96 2.05 9.56 2.43
N TYR A 97 2.89 8.56 2.71
CA TYR A 97 4.28 8.79 3.10
C TYR A 97 5.04 9.65 2.08
N SER A 98 4.96 9.29 0.80
CA SER A 98 5.72 9.95 -0.25
C SER A 98 5.29 11.40 -0.46
N PHE A 99 3.98 11.65 -0.47
CA PHE A 99 3.41 12.99 -0.62
C PHE A 99 3.81 13.89 0.56
N TYR A 100 3.62 13.43 1.80
CA TYR A 100 3.95 14.25 2.98
C TYR A 100 5.45 14.44 3.15
N ARG A 101 6.28 13.46 2.80
CA ARG A 101 7.74 13.64 2.73
C ARG A 101 8.15 14.76 1.77
N MET A 102 7.53 14.84 0.61
CA MET A 102 7.72 15.96 -0.34
C MET A 102 7.20 17.27 0.25
N LEU A 103 5.99 17.24 0.83
CA LEU A 103 5.35 18.42 1.39
C LEU A 103 6.13 19.03 2.55
N PHE A 104 6.67 18.22 3.47
CA PHE A 104 7.50 18.68 4.59
C PHE A 104 8.79 19.36 4.14
N LYS A 105 9.34 18.99 2.96
CA LYS A 105 10.48 19.68 2.36
C LYS A 105 10.08 21.01 1.73
N ARG A 106 8.90 21.09 1.15
CA ARG A 106 8.38 22.28 0.47
C ARG A 106 7.89 23.35 1.45
N GLU A 107 7.25 22.93 2.51
CA GLU A 107 6.64 23.80 3.50
C GLU A 107 7.59 24.06 4.70
N SER A 108 7.24 25.02 5.55
CA SER A 108 8.07 25.50 6.67
C SER A 108 8.14 24.51 7.84
N PHE A 109 8.73 23.33 7.61
CA PHE A 109 9.08 22.36 8.65
C PHE A 109 10.57 22.40 8.97
N THR A 110 10.92 22.36 10.24
CA THR A 110 12.31 22.20 10.68
C THR A 110 12.85 20.82 10.29
N GLN A 111 14.17 20.66 10.29
CA GLN A 111 14.78 19.36 10.00
C GLN A 111 14.30 18.29 10.99
N GLN A 112 14.29 18.60 12.27
CA GLN A 112 13.85 17.68 13.32
C GLN A 112 12.39 17.24 13.12
N GLU A 113 11.48 18.16 12.83
CA GLU A 113 10.07 17.83 12.54
C GLU A 113 9.95 16.93 11.32
N ARG A 114 10.72 17.21 10.26
CA ARG A 114 10.72 16.37 9.04
C ARG A 114 11.20 14.96 9.32
N GLU A 115 12.27 14.81 10.07
CA GLU A 115 12.82 13.51 10.44
C GLU A 115 11.81 12.71 11.28
N GLN A 116 11.23 13.34 12.30
CA GLN A 116 10.22 12.72 13.15
C GLN A 116 9.00 12.26 12.33
N TRP A 117 8.36 13.16 11.58
CA TRP A 117 7.18 12.83 10.79
C TRP A 117 7.45 11.79 9.71
N ASN A 118 8.59 11.89 9.01
CA ASN A 118 8.98 10.91 8.02
C ASN A 118 9.18 9.52 8.63
N SER A 119 9.83 9.44 9.79
CA SER A 119 10.04 8.18 10.52
C SER A 119 8.70 7.56 10.94
N GLU A 120 7.82 8.36 11.55
CA GLU A 120 6.51 7.89 12.01
C GLU A 120 5.63 7.41 10.86
N LEU A 121 5.51 8.21 9.79
CA LEU A 121 4.69 7.86 8.63
C LEU A 121 5.24 6.63 7.90
N TYR A 122 6.56 6.51 7.78
CA TYR A 122 7.16 5.36 7.11
C TYR A 122 6.99 4.08 7.93
N ALA A 123 7.28 4.12 9.23
CA ALA A 123 7.10 2.97 10.10
C ALA A 123 5.66 2.45 10.10
N GLN A 124 4.67 3.37 10.15
CA GLN A 124 3.27 2.99 10.05
C GLN A 124 2.89 2.46 8.65
N ALA A 125 3.43 3.03 7.56
CA ALA A 125 3.18 2.53 6.21
C ALA A 125 3.64 1.07 6.09
N VAL A 126 4.82 0.75 6.61
CA VAL A 126 5.36 -0.62 6.65
C VAL A 126 4.47 -1.53 7.50
N ALA A 127 4.14 -1.12 8.73
CA ALA A 127 3.30 -1.92 9.63
C ALA A 127 1.93 -2.23 9.03
N ILE A 128 1.25 -1.26 8.40
CA ILE A 128 -0.02 -1.50 7.71
C ILE A 128 0.19 -2.41 6.49
N GLY A 129 1.31 -2.23 5.76
CA GLY A 129 1.68 -3.07 4.63
C GLY A 129 1.87 -4.54 5.01
N GLU A 130 2.46 -4.82 6.17
CA GLU A 130 2.57 -6.18 6.73
C GLU A 130 1.21 -6.72 7.16
N THR A 131 0.42 -5.88 7.81
CA THR A 131 -0.86 -6.28 8.39
C THR A 131 -1.84 -6.79 7.35
N VAL A 132 -1.87 -6.24 6.14
CA VAL A 132 -2.77 -6.72 5.08
C VAL A 132 -2.49 -8.19 4.71
N LEU A 133 -1.25 -8.66 4.89
CA LEU A 133 -0.87 -10.07 4.73
C LEU A 133 -1.19 -10.90 5.97
N TYR A 134 -0.92 -10.39 7.17
CA TYR A 134 -1.22 -11.07 8.43
C TYR A 134 -2.70 -11.41 8.58
N VAL A 135 -3.57 -10.44 8.29
CA VAL A 135 -5.03 -10.62 8.40
C VAL A 135 -5.67 -11.20 7.13
N LYS A 136 -4.86 -11.56 6.13
CA LYS A 136 -5.31 -12.15 4.85
C LYS A 136 -6.36 -11.31 4.10
N GLN A 137 -6.29 -9.98 4.22
CA GLN A 137 -7.10 -9.09 3.39
C GLN A 137 -6.53 -8.97 1.97
N HIS A 138 -5.22 -9.14 1.83
CA HIS A 138 -4.51 -9.23 0.55
C HIS A 138 -3.55 -10.42 0.53
N SER A 139 -3.11 -10.80 -0.66
CA SER A 139 -2.02 -11.76 -0.88
C SER A 139 -0.73 -11.05 -1.23
N VAL A 140 0.38 -11.77 -1.22
CA VAL A 140 1.70 -11.27 -1.65
C VAL A 140 1.67 -10.69 -3.07
N ASN A 141 0.80 -11.19 -3.94
CA ASN A 141 0.61 -10.73 -5.32
C ASN A 141 0.05 -9.30 -5.44
N CYS A 142 -0.68 -8.86 -4.44
CA CYS A 142 -1.35 -7.54 -4.46
C CYS A 142 -0.36 -6.38 -4.26
N ILE A 143 0.77 -6.65 -3.57
CA ILE A 143 1.77 -5.64 -3.21
C ILE A 143 2.59 -5.18 -4.43
N PRO A 144 3.25 -6.05 -5.21
CA PRO A 144 4.06 -5.63 -6.34
C PRO A 144 3.27 -4.86 -7.39
N ALA A 145 2.03 -5.25 -7.67
CA ALA A 145 1.15 -4.53 -8.59
C ALA A 145 0.80 -3.11 -8.09
N ALA A 146 0.58 -2.95 -6.77
CA ALA A 146 0.33 -1.65 -6.16
C ALA A 146 1.54 -0.72 -6.21
N LEU A 147 2.72 -1.24 -5.88
CA LEU A 147 3.99 -0.49 -5.94
C LEU A 147 4.33 -0.11 -7.38
N TYR A 148 4.17 -1.05 -8.33
CA TYR A 148 4.36 -0.77 -9.75
C TYR A 148 3.41 0.30 -10.26
N MET A 149 2.12 0.21 -9.95
CA MET A 149 1.15 1.24 -10.30
C MET A 149 1.59 2.62 -9.82
N LEU A 150 2.04 2.75 -8.56
CA LEU A 150 2.50 4.02 -8.01
C LEU A 150 3.69 4.60 -8.78
N THR A 151 4.67 3.77 -9.16
CA THR A 151 5.84 4.24 -9.94
C THR A 151 5.46 4.78 -11.32
N LYS A 152 4.34 4.30 -11.88
CA LYS A 152 3.85 4.74 -13.20
C LYS A 152 2.88 5.93 -13.09
N ILE A 153 2.05 5.95 -12.06
CA ILE A 153 0.99 6.97 -11.91
C ILE A 153 1.49 8.23 -11.19
N THR A 154 2.44 8.07 -10.26
CA THR A 154 2.98 9.18 -9.46
C THR A 154 4.52 9.16 -9.41
N PRO A 155 5.22 9.10 -10.57
CA PRO A 155 6.68 8.97 -10.61
C PRO A 155 7.40 10.14 -9.93
N GLU A 156 6.78 11.31 -9.88
CA GLU A 156 7.27 12.49 -9.17
C GLU A 156 7.27 12.35 -7.64
N LEU A 157 6.48 11.42 -7.11
CA LEU A 157 6.37 11.17 -5.66
C LEU A 157 6.99 9.84 -5.25
N PHE A 158 6.78 8.80 -6.05
CA PHE A 158 7.14 7.43 -5.68
C PHE A 158 8.00 6.78 -6.76
N THR A 159 9.26 6.53 -6.42
CA THR A 159 10.26 5.97 -7.34
C THR A 159 10.40 4.45 -7.19
N PRO A 160 10.97 3.73 -8.19
CA PRO A 160 11.30 2.32 -8.05
C PRO A 160 12.19 2.01 -6.84
N GLN A 161 13.15 2.88 -6.53
CA GLN A 161 14.00 2.71 -5.35
C GLN A 161 13.21 2.76 -4.03
N MET A 162 12.20 3.63 -3.96
CA MET A 162 11.32 3.69 -2.77
C MET A 162 10.49 2.40 -2.64
N ALA A 163 10.07 1.81 -3.75
CA ALA A 163 9.39 0.52 -3.73
C ALA A 163 10.29 -0.60 -3.20
N VAL A 164 11.53 -0.69 -3.70
CA VAL A 164 12.52 -1.67 -3.23
C VAL A 164 12.82 -1.50 -1.74
N ASN A 165 12.99 -0.25 -1.29
CA ASN A 165 13.21 0.03 0.15
C ASN A 165 12.00 -0.44 0.98
N PHE A 166 10.78 -0.14 0.55
CA PHE A 166 9.56 -0.57 1.23
C PHE A 166 9.47 -2.10 1.31
N ILE A 167 9.77 -2.82 0.22
CA ILE A 167 9.78 -4.29 0.19
C ILE A 167 10.80 -4.85 1.19
N ASN A 168 12.02 -4.30 1.19
CA ASN A 168 13.11 -4.76 2.07
C ASN A 168 12.83 -4.50 3.56
N ASP A 169 12.00 -3.52 3.88
CA ASP A 169 11.64 -3.20 5.26
C ASP A 169 10.41 -3.98 5.76
N LEU A 170 9.65 -4.64 4.85
CA LEU A 170 8.54 -5.51 5.25
C LEU A 170 9.05 -6.67 6.13
N PHE A 171 8.40 -6.86 7.26
CA PHE A 171 8.68 -7.91 8.25
C PHE A 171 10.06 -7.86 8.93
N LYS A 172 10.86 -6.82 8.67
CA LYS A 172 12.22 -6.70 9.22
C LYS A 172 12.26 -6.84 10.74
N ASN A 173 11.29 -6.24 11.42
CA ASN A 173 11.19 -6.26 12.88
C ASN A 173 10.14 -7.25 13.40
N SER A 174 9.53 -8.04 12.54
CA SER A 174 8.52 -9.01 12.95
C SER A 174 9.17 -10.21 13.66
N THR A 175 8.49 -10.70 14.70
CA THR A 175 8.82 -11.93 15.42
C THR A 175 7.84 -13.07 15.13
N ASP A 176 6.79 -12.79 14.36
CA ASP A 176 5.68 -13.72 14.12
C ASP A 176 5.94 -14.68 12.96
N ILE A 177 6.98 -14.41 12.18
CA ILE A 177 7.38 -15.24 11.04
C ILE A 177 8.88 -15.50 11.08
N THR A 178 9.29 -16.64 10.50
CA THR A 178 10.70 -17.03 10.45
C THR A 178 11.49 -16.14 9.48
N ASP A 179 12.80 -16.04 9.67
CA ASP A 179 13.65 -15.27 8.75
C ASP A 179 13.69 -15.88 7.34
N ALA A 180 13.49 -17.21 7.23
CA ALA A 180 13.35 -17.91 5.96
C ALA A 180 12.09 -17.44 5.21
N ASP A 181 10.94 -17.40 5.91
CA ASP A 181 9.66 -16.93 5.33
C ASP A 181 9.73 -15.45 4.94
N LYS A 182 10.33 -14.59 5.79
CA LYS A 182 10.56 -13.17 5.46
C LYS A 182 11.31 -13.03 4.14
N LYS A 183 12.41 -13.77 4.02
CA LYS A 183 13.25 -13.75 2.83
C LYS A 183 12.48 -14.22 1.60
N GLU A 184 11.72 -15.30 1.72
CA GLU A 184 10.92 -15.83 0.61
C GLU A 184 9.84 -14.83 0.17
N ILE A 185 9.07 -14.29 1.11
CA ILE A 185 8.04 -13.27 0.84
C ILE A 185 8.64 -12.05 0.15
N ASN A 186 9.71 -11.46 0.72
CA ASN A 186 10.31 -10.25 0.17
C ASN A 186 10.94 -10.50 -1.19
N SER A 187 11.64 -11.64 -1.37
CA SER A 187 12.22 -12.02 -2.66
C SER A 187 11.16 -12.19 -3.73
N TYR A 188 10.02 -12.80 -3.40
CA TYR A 188 8.92 -12.98 -4.33
C TYR A 188 8.28 -11.62 -4.72
N ILE A 189 8.00 -10.75 -3.73
CA ILE A 189 7.41 -9.42 -3.99
C ILE A 189 8.37 -8.60 -4.85
N GLN A 190 9.66 -8.61 -4.55
CA GLN A 190 10.67 -7.90 -5.33
C GLN A 190 10.77 -8.43 -6.75
N PHE A 191 10.87 -9.75 -6.93
CA PHE A 191 10.91 -10.38 -8.25
C PHE A 191 9.71 -9.97 -9.11
N MET A 192 8.50 -10.03 -8.55
CA MET A 192 7.29 -9.65 -9.27
C MET A 192 7.25 -8.16 -9.58
N PHE A 193 7.70 -7.31 -8.68
CA PHE A 193 7.80 -5.88 -8.90
C PHE A 193 8.77 -5.54 -10.05
N GLU A 194 9.97 -6.11 -10.01
CA GLU A 194 11.00 -5.92 -11.06
C GLU A 194 10.53 -6.46 -12.41
N ARG A 195 9.86 -7.61 -12.42
CA ARG A 195 9.23 -8.17 -13.62
C ARG A 195 8.23 -7.20 -14.23
N LEU A 196 7.31 -6.64 -13.43
CA LEU A 196 6.32 -5.67 -13.91
C LEU A 196 6.99 -4.38 -14.43
N LEU A 197 8.06 -3.92 -13.79
CA LEU A 197 8.84 -2.78 -14.27
C LEU A 197 9.47 -3.06 -15.63
N LEU A 198 10.07 -4.23 -15.81
CA LEU A 198 10.74 -4.63 -17.05
C LEU A 198 9.73 -4.81 -18.19
N GLU A 199 8.66 -5.57 -17.96
CA GLU A 199 7.61 -5.82 -18.95
C GLU A 199 6.85 -4.53 -19.34
N GLY A 200 6.74 -3.58 -18.40
CA GLY A 200 6.08 -2.30 -18.61
C GLY A 200 7.00 -1.15 -19.04
N ALA A 201 8.28 -1.42 -19.33
CA ALA A 201 9.24 -0.36 -19.64
C ALA A 201 8.91 0.40 -20.93
N LEU A 202 8.33 -0.29 -21.92
CA LEU A 202 7.94 0.26 -23.23
C LEU A 202 6.42 0.41 -23.39
N GLU A 203 5.66 0.19 -22.32
CA GLU A 203 4.19 0.27 -22.37
C GLU A 203 3.72 1.65 -21.89
N ASP A 204 2.87 2.31 -22.68
CA ASP A 204 2.23 3.56 -22.30
C ASP A 204 1.13 3.36 -21.23
N ASP A 205 0.50 2.20 -21.26
CA ASP A 205 -0.53 1.81 -20.29
C ASP A 205 0.08 0.89 -19.22
N TRP A 206 0.18 1.40 -18.01
CA TRP A 206 0.73 0.65 -16.87
C TRP A 206 0.01 -0.67 -16.59
N ARG A 207 -1.24 -0.81 -17.04
CA ARG A 207 -2.06 -2.01 -16.80
C ARG A 207 -1.60 -3.21 -17.63
N VAL A 208 -1.00 -2.98 -18.79
CA VAL A 208 -0.67 -4.04 -19.76
C VAL A 208 0.14 -5.19 -19.14
N PRO A 209 1.27 -4.96 -18.44
CA PRO A 209 2.02 -6.06 -17.82
C PRO A 209 1.24 -6.73 -16.68
N VAL A 210 0.42 -5.99 -15.94
CA VAL A 210 -0.41 -6.56 -14.86
C VAL A 210 -1.51 -7.45 -15.47
N ILE A 211 -2.13 -7.03 -16.56
CA ILE A 211 -3.14 -7.81 -17.30
C ILE A 211 -2.52 -9.10 -17.84
N ARG A 212 -1.38 -9.02 -18.52
CA ARG A 212 -0.66 -10.20 -19.03
C ARG A 212 -0.35 -11.20 -17.91
N TRP A 213 0.08 -10.70 -16.77
CA TRP A 213 0.33 -11.54 -15.61
C TRP A 213 -0.96 -12.18 -15.09
N LEU A 214 -2.04 -11.43 -14.90
CA LEU A 214 -3.32 -11.96 -14.44
C LEU A 214 -3.89 -13.02 -15.39
N ASP A 215 -3.83 -12.80 -16.70
CA ASP A 215 -4.32 -13.74 -17.71
C ASP A 215 -3.49 -15.04 -17.74
N SER A 216 -2.21 -14.96 -17.36
CA SER A 216 -1.33 -16.13 -17.27
C SER A 216 -1.34 -16.82 -15.90
N TYR A 217 -1.95 -16.19 -14.89
CA TYR A 217 -1.92 -16.69 -13.52
C TYR A 217 -2.73 -17.98 -13.36
N LYS A 218 -2.06 -18.99 -12.84
CA LYS A 218 -2.71 -20.25 -12.44
C LYS A 218 -2.73 -20.30 -10.91
N PRO A 219 -3.90 -20.34 -10.27
CA PRO A 219 -3.99 -20.52 -8.84
C PRO A 219 -3.30 -21.82 -8.41
N TYR A 220 -2.67 -21.81 -7.24
CA TYR A 220 -2.20 -23.03 -6.63
C TYR A 220 -3.43 -23.83 -6.18
N GLU A 221 -3.58 -25.04 -6.73
CA GLU A 221 -4.55 -26.02 -6.26
C GLU A 221 -3.80 -26.96 -5.32
N PRO A 222 -4.10 -26.96 -4.00
CA PRO A 222 -3.52 -27.94 -3.09
C PRO A 222 -3.98 -29.34 -3.50
N GLN A 223 -3.00 -30.23 -3.66
CA GLN A 223 -3.25 -31.67 -3.90
C GLN A 223 -3.86 -32.35 -2.67
#